data_5b2d1a1434ab6fc13413ce6edc255def
#
_entry.id   5b2d1a1434ab6fc13413ce6edc255def
#
_cell.length_a   1.000
_cell.length_b   1.000
_cell.length_c   1.000
_cell.angle_alpha   90.00
_cell.angle_beta   90.00
_cell.angle_gamma   90.00
#
_symmetry.space_group_name_H-M   'P 1'
#
loop_
_entity.id
_entity.type
_entity.pdbx_description
1 polymer ?
#
loop_
_entity_poly.entity_id
_entity_poly.type
_entity_poly.pdbx_seq_one_letter_code
_entity_poly.pdbx_strand_id
1 'polypeptide(L)'
;MRQVVVTLLFTGLLASCNSNESKPDRPQENKSTMSKKETVGTFLGAVLQSDTTTMRALANADYIQHNPFIPTGLEPFIQMLPVLKENGTTAENVRMFQDGNYVFMHNIWRNVKPFGADEMVSFDIIRLDEQGKVAEHWDAMAALVQETASGRTQTDGPTEAKDLDKTEENKALAKAMVEDILMGKNPDKIADYISAEQYDQHNPDVKDGLSGIGEAVAYLSSQNNMFQYTRIHKVLGEGDFVLVVSEGQWNGTNNVFYDLLRFENGKAVEHWDVIQPIPSEGLANENGMFGF
;
A
#
# COMPACT_ATOMS: atom_id res chain seq x y z
N MET A 1 -45.94 -38.40 -92.40
CA MET A 1 -46.19 -37.94 -91.02
C MET A 1 -44.86 -38.03 -90.27
N ARG A 2 -44.25 -36.88 -90.11
CA ARG A 2 -42.89 -36.78 -89.64
C ARG A 2 -42.90 -36.57 -88.11
N GLN A 3 -42.27 -37.50 -87.39
CA GLN A 3 -41.98 -37.33 -85.96
C GLN A 3 -40.72 -36.43 -85.79
N VAL A 4 -40.85 -35.42 -84.97
CA VAL A 4 -39.74 -34.58 -84.60
C VAL A 4 -39.26 -35.05 -83.23
N VAL A 5 -38.02 -35.50 -83.16
CA VAL A 5 -37.34 -35.84 -81.89
C VAL A 5 -36.62 -34.59 -81.39
N VAL A 6 -37.00 -34.15 -80.23
CA VAL A 6 -36.28 -33.05 -79.52
C VAL A 6 -35.36 -33.69 -78.52
N THR A 7 -34.05 -33.49 -78.70
CA THR A 7 -33.01 -33.93 -77.80
C THR A 7 -32.76 -32.81 -76.81
N LEU A 8 -33.04 -33.06 -75.52
CA LEU A 8 -32.68 -32.17 -74.41
C LEU A 8 -31.29 -32.52 -73.88
N LEU A 9 -30.36 -31.60 -74.02
CA LEU A 9 -29.04 -31.65 -73.36
C LEU A 9 -29.17 -31.17 -71.87
N PHE A 10 -28.90 -32.05 -70.91
CA PHE A 10 -28.75 -31.73 -69.54
C PHE A 10 -27.26 -31.39 -69.28
N THR A 11 -26.96 -30.13 -69.04
CA THR A 11 -25.69 -29.70 -68.52
C THR A 11 -25.75 -29.75 -66.96
N GLY A 12 -25.06 -30.73 -66.38
CA GLY A 12 -24.93 -30.84 -64.92
C GLY A 12 -23.99 -29.78 -64.36
N LEU A 13 -24.52 -28.86 -63.51
CA LEU A 13 -23.72 -28.03 -62.69
C LEU A 13 -23.38 -28.81 -61.36
N LEU A 14 -22.11 -29.14 -61.21
CA LEU A 14 -21.58 -29.60 -59.92
C LEU A 14 -21.45 -28.41 -58.97
N ALA A 15 -22.41 -28.24 -58.07
CA ALA A 15 -22.30 -27.34 -56.95
C ALA A 15 -21.41 -27.99 -55.86
N SER A 16 -20.18 -27.51 -55.69
CA SER A 16 -19.31 -27.86 -54.60
C SER A 16 -19.84 -27.16 -53.32
N CYS A 17 -20.50 -27.91 -52.45
CA CYS A 17 -20.81 -27.44 -51.08
C CYS A 17 -19.55 -27.49 -50.25
N ASN A 18 -18.91 -26.34 -50.06
CA ASN A 18 -17.86 -26.15 -49.07
C ASN A 18 -18.55 -25.93 -47.73
N SER A 19 -18.74 -26.98 -46.95
CA SER A 19 -19.21 -26.91 -45.56
C SER A 19 -18.06 -26.42 -44.68
N ASN A 20 -17.96 -25.10 -44.52
CA ASN A 20 -17.22 -24.52 -43.39
C ASN A 20 -18.03 -24.84 -42.12
N GLU A 21 -17.72 -25.94 -41.48
CA GLU A 21 -18.10 -26.16 -40.09
C GLU A 21 -17.32 -25.15 -39.25
N SER A 22 -17.96 -24.05 -38.87
CA SER A 22 -17.52 -23.20 -37.78
C SER A 22 -17.55 -24.05 -36.51
N LYS A 23 -16.36 -24.39 -35.98
CA LYS A 23 -16.24 -24.93 -34.62
C LYS A 23 -16.97 -23.99 -33.68
N PRO A 24 -17.84 -24.50 -32.78
CA PRO A 24 -18.44 -23.66 -31.74
C PRO A 24 -17.30 -23.04 -30.93
N ASP A 25 -17.29 -21.69 -30.86
CA ASP A 25 -16.47 -20.95 -29.94
C ASP A 25 -16.71 -21.55 -28.54
N ARG A 26 -15.68 -22.19 -28.00
CA ARG A 26 -15.68 -22.51 -26.57
C ARG A 26 -15.83 -21.18 -25.85
N PRO A 27 -16.77 -21.06 -24.90
CA PRO A 27 -16.79 -19.89 -24.04
C PRO A 27 -15.37 -19.77 -23.43
N GLN A 28 -14.69 -18.66 -23.68
CA GLN A 28 -13.54 -18.32 -22.87
C GLN A 28 -14.06 -18.28 -21.44
N GLU A 29 -13.60 -19.21 -20.62
CA GLU A 29 -13.74 -19.10 -19.17
C GLU A 29 -13.14 -17.73 -18.82
N ASN A 30 -14.02 -16.81 -18.48
CA ASN A 30 -13.65 -15.53 -17.90
C ASN A 30 -13.05 -15.87 -16.54
N LYS A 31 -11.74 -16.21 -16.49
CA LYS A 31 -11.00 -16.29 -15.24
C LYS A 31 -11.10 -14.89 -14.66
N SER A 32 -11.99 -14.72 -13.69
CA SER A 32 -12.02 -13.53 -12.85
C SER A 32 -10.60 -13.37 -12.29
N THR A 33 -9.86 -12.43 -12.87
CA THR A 33 -8.55 -12.06 -12.34
C THR A 33 -8.81 -11.37 -11.01
N MET A 34 -8.16 -11.83 -9.94
CA MET A 34 -8.21 -11.18 -8.63
C MET A 34 -7.88 -9.69 -8.79
N SER A 35 -8.59 -8.84 -8.07
CA SER A 35 -8.21 -7.44 -7.95
C SER A 35 -6.85 -7.33 -7.25
N LYS A 36 -6.18 -6.19 -7.37
CA LYS A 36 -4.87 -5.96 -6.74
C LYS A 36 -4.96 -6.06 -5.22
N LYS A 37 -6.01 -5.52 -4.61
CA LYS A 37 -6.26 -5.66 -3.16
C LYS A 37 -6.47 -7.12 -2.75
N GLU A 38 -7.23 -7.91 -3.53
CA GLU A 38 -7.42 -9.35 -3.28
C GLU A 38 -6.10 -10.13 -3.42
N THR A 39 -5.28 -9.81 -4.44
CA THR A 39 -3.97 -10.44 -4.63
C THR A 39 -3.08 -10.19 -3.41
N VAL A 40 -2.98 -8.95 -2.96
CA VAL A 40 -2.16 -8.56 -1.81
C VAL A 40 -2.68 -9.18 -0.51
N GLY A 41 -3.99 -9.15 -0.27
CA GLY A 41 -4.60 -9.77 0.91
C GLY A 41 -4.37 -11.28 0.94
N THR A 42 -4.49 -11.96 -0.22
CA THR A 42 -4.23 -13.40 -0.34
C THR A 42 -2.75 -13.72 -0.14
N PHE A 43 -1.84 -12.89 -0.67
CA PHE A 43 -0.41 -13.03 -0.46
C PHE A 43 -0.03 -12.89 1.02
N LEU A 44 -0.53 -11.85 1.70
CA LEU A 44 -0.32 -11.67 3.15
C LEU A 44 -0.87 -12.86 3.96
N GLY A 45 -2.07 -13.33 3.63
CA GLY A 45 -2.64 -14.52 4.24
C GLY A 45 -1.78 -15.77 4.05
N ALA A 46 -1.19 -15.94 2.85
CA ALA A 46 -0.27 -17.05 2.55
C ALA A 46 1.03 -16.94 3.36
N VAL A 47 1.58 -15.74 3.55
CA VAL A 47 2.74 -15.49 4.43
C VAL A 47 2.44 -15.96 5.85
N LEU A 48 1.34 -15.52 6.45
CA LEU A 48 0.95 -15.87 7.82
C LEU A 48 0.66 -17.35 8.01
N GLN A 49 0.13 -18.02 6.98
CA GLN A 49 -0.16 -19.46 7.00
C GLN A 49 1.02 -20.32 6.55
N SER A 50 2.13 -19.72 6.14
CA SER A 50 3.28 -20.40 5.52
C SER A 50 2.88 -21.23 4.28
N ASP A 51 1.88 -20.74 3.52
CA ASP A 51 1.47 -21.35 2.25
C ASP A 51 2.40 -20.91 1.12
N THR A 52 3.52 -21.59 1.02
CA THR A 52 4.56 -21.29 0.02
C THR A 52 4.12 -21.54 -1.42
N THR A 53 3.09 -22.37 -1.62
CA THR A 53 2.52 -22.62 -2.96
C THR A 53 1.79 -21.38 -3.47
N THR A 54 0.92 -20.81 -2.66
CA THR A 54 0.21 -19.58 -2.99
C THR A 54 1.18 -18.41 -3.12
N MET A 55 2.19 -18.29 -2.25
CA MET A 55 3.21 -17.25 -2.37
C MET A 55 3.95 -17.30 -3.72
N ARG A 56 4.40 -18.49 -4.17
CA ARG A 56 5.06 -18.67 -5.47
C ARG A 56 4.13 -18.42 -6.67
N ALA A 57 2.83 -18.65 -6.49
CA ALA A 57 1.85 -18.34 -7.53
C ALA A 57 1.60 -16.83 -7.68
N LEU A 58 1.63 -16.08 -6.57
CA LEU A 58 1.25 -14.67 -6.52
C LEU A 58 2.42 -13.69 -6.57
N ALA A 59 3.66 -14.12 -6.32
CA ALA A 59 4.81 -13.23 -6.30
C ALA A 59 5.86 -13.62 -7.35
N ASN A 60 6.70 -12.66 -7.70
CA ASN A 60 7.86 -12.86 -8.57
C ASN A 60 9.00 -13.55 -7.82
N ALA A 61 9.78 -14.37 -8.53
CA ALA A 61 10.93 -15.03 -7.93
C ALA A 61 12.00 -14.03 -7.45
N ASP A 62 12.15 -12.92 -8.17
CA ASP A 62 13.04 -11.79 -7.90
C ASP A 62 12.36 -10.68 -7.08
N TYR A 63 11.35 -11.03 -6.29
CA TYR A 63 10.68 -10.14 -5.35
C TYR A 63 11.67 -9.29 -4.55
N ILE A 64 11.47 -7.97 -4.55
CA ILE A 64 12.35 -7.02 -3.88
C ILE A 64 11.77 -6.67 -2.51
N GLN A 65 12.59 -6.75 -1.48
CA GLN A 65 12.22 -6.44 -0.10
C GLN A 65 12.99 -5.22 0.40
N HIS A 66 12.24 -4.23 0.93
CA HIS A 66 12.81 -3.03 1.51
C HIS A 66 12.74 -2.98 3.04
N ASN A 67 12.06 -3.94 3.70
CA ASN A 67 12.23 -4.11 5.13
C ASN A 67 13.68 -4.58 5.40
N PRO A 68 14.45 -3.83 6.19
CA PRO A 68 15.87 -4.10 6.36
C PRO A 68 16.17 -5.42 7.09
N PHE A 69 15.19 -5.99 7.80
CA PHE A 69 15.35 -7.20 8.58
C PHE A 69 14.82 -8.47 7.88
N ILE A 70 14.29 -8.32 6.66
CA ILE A 70 13.75 -9.42 5.85
C ILE A 70 14.62 -9.62 4.60
N PRO A 71 15.03 -10.85 4.26
CA PRO A 71 15.82 -11.11 3.06
C PRO A 71 15.07 -10.73 1.78
N THR A 72 15.80 -10.20 0.78
CA THR A 72 15.27 -9.95 -0.56
C THR A 72 15.23 -11.23 -1.40
N GLY A 73 14.31 -11.32 -2.36
CA GLY A 73 14.02 -12.53 -3.12
C GLY A 73 12.93 -13.39 -2.47
N LEU A 74 12.08 -14.01 -3.29
CA LEU A 74 10.95 -14.77 -2.77
C LEU A 74 11.39 -16.01 -1.97
N GLU A 75 12.35 -16.78 -2.48
CA GLU A 75 12.81 -17.99 -1.78
C GLU A 75 13.53 -17.69 -0.47
N PRO A 76 14.45 -16.70 -0.37
CA PRO A 76 15.01 -16.29 0.91
C PRO A 76 13.94 -15.81 1.91
N PHE A 77 12.92 -15.08 1.46
CA PHE A 77 11.78 -14.68 2.31
C PHE A 77 11.01 -15.91 2.81
N ILE A 78 10.71 -16.87 1.93
CA ILE A 78 10.05 -18.12 2.32
C ILE A 78 10.83 -18.89 3.40
N GLN A 79 12.16 -18.88 3.34
CA GLN A 79 13.01 -19.56 4.32
C GLN A 79 12.94 -18.95 5.71
N MET A 80 12.51 -17.70 5.88
CA MET A 80 12.33 -17.11 7.20
C MET A 80 10.93 -17.32 7.79
N LEU A 81 9.94 -17.80 7.03
CA LEU A 81 8.58 -18.04 7.53
C LEU A 81 8.51 -18.92 8.80
N PRO A 82 9.38 -19.90 9.02
CA PRO A 82 9.41 -20.65 10.27
C PRO A 82 9.54 -19.75 11.51
N VAL A 83 10.31 -18.64 11.43
CA VAL A 83 10.44 -17.68 12.53
C VAL A 83 9.10 -17.04 12.88
N LEU A 84 8.32 -16.62 11.89
CA LEU A 84 6.98 -16.05 12.11
C LEU A 84 6.03 -17.09 12.70
N LYS A 85 6.08 -18.31 12.16
CA LYS A 85 5.22 -19.41 12.61
C LYS A 85 5.53 -19.85 14.05
N GLU A 86 6.80 -19.98 14.41
CA GLU A 86 7.24 -20.40 15.75
C GLU A 86 6.87 -19.35 16.81
N ASN A 87 6.90 -18.07 16.45
CA ASN A 87 6.41 -17.00 17.31
C ASN A 87 4.87 -16.92 17.38
N GLY A 88 4.14 -17.62 16.50
CA GLY A 88 2.69 -17.48 16.41
C GLY A 88 2.26 -16.11 15.88
N THR A 89 3.06 -15.54 14.99
CA THR A 89 2.81 -14.22 14.41
C THR A 89 1.45 -14.14 13.73
N THR A 90 0.71 -13.10 14.02
CA THR A 90 -0.56 -12.75 13.37
C THR A 90 -0.55 -11.31 12.89
N ALA A 91 -1.36 -11.02 11.87
CA ALA A 91 -1.60 -9.67 11.42
C ALA A 91 -3.10 -9.42 11.24
N GLU A 92 -3.49 -8.20 11.56
CA GLU A 92 -4.82 -7.65 11.31
C GLU A 92 -4.67 -6.49 10.33
N ASN A 93 -5.29 -6.60 9.15
CA ASN A 93 -5.36 -5.49 8.23
C ASN A 93 -6.50 -4.56 8.65
N VAL A 94 -6.17 -3.36 9.10
CA VAL A 94 -7.13 -2.35 9.55
C VAL A 94 -7.77 -1.64 8.35
N ARG A 95 -6.93 -1.24 7.38
CA ARG A 95 -7.37 -0.58 6.15
C ARG A 95 -6.40 -0.86 5.00
N MET A 96 -6.95 -0.89 3.79
CA MET A 96 -6.20 -1.20 2.58
C MET A 96 -6.69 -0.33 1.43
N PHE A 97 -5.75 0.34 0.77
CA PHE A 97 -5.99 1.28 -0.32
C PHE A 97 -5.14 0.92 -1.54
N GLN A 98 -5.54 1.43 -2.71
CA GLN A 98 -4.86 1.17 -3.98
C GLN A 98 -4.61 2.46 -4.75
N ASP A 99 -3.39 2.63 -5.25
CA ASP A 99 -3.00 3.69 -6.20
C ASP A 99 -2.22 3.08 -7.37
N GLY A 100 -2.85 3.00 -8.54
CA GLY A 100 -2.23 2.39 -9.71
C GLY A 100 -1.84 0.92 -9.47
N ASN A 101 -0.54 0.64 -9.49
CA ASN A 101 0.03 -0.69 -9.22
C ASN A 101 0.47 -0.89 -7.78
N TYR A 102 0.24 0.08 -6.92
CA TYR A 102 0.55 0.01 -5.50
C TYR A 102 -0.70 -0.30 -4.69
N VAL A 103 -0.54 -1.16 -3.69
CA VAL A 103 -1.51 -1.35 -2.61
C VAL A 103 -0.80 -0.98 -1.33
N PHE A 104 -1.40 -0.10 -0.53
CA PHE A 104 -0.86 0.31 0.76
C PHE A 104 -1.83 -0.01 1.87
N MET A 105 -1.28 -0.41 3.01
CA MET A 105 -2.04 -1.00 4.11
C MET A 105 -1.60 -0.41 5.44
N HIS A 106 -2.54 -0.33 6.37
CA HIS A 106 -2.29 -0.06 7.78
C HIS A 106 -2.61 -1.33 8.56
N ASN A 107 -1.63 -1.91 9.25
CA ASN A 107 -1.76 -3.21 9.89
C ASN A 107 -1.39 -3.16 11.37
N ILE A 108 -1.94 -4.09 12.15
CA ILE A 108 -1.49 -4.44 13.49
C ILE A 108 -0.86 -5.82 13.42
N TRP A 109 0.36 -5.94 13.90
CA TRP A 109 1.09 -7.20 14.01
C TRP A 109 1.20 -7.62 15.47
N ARG A 110 1.02 -8.89 15.76
CA ARG A 110 1.15 -9.46 17.11
C ARG A 110 2.11 -10.63 17.11
N ASN A 111 2.78 -10.84 18.25
CA ASN A 111 3.81 -11.86 18.42
C ASN A 111 4.99 -11.65 17.46
N VAL A 112 5.45 -10.41 17.35
CA VAL A 112 6.52 -9.98 16.43
C VAL A 112 7.78 -9.50 17.15
N LYS A 113 8.07 -10.04 18.33
CA LYS A 113 9.29 -9.72 19.14
C LYS A 113 10.59 -9.68 18.36
N PRO A 114 10.85 -10.58 17.36
CA PRO A 114 12.06 -10.50 16.56
C PRO A 114 12.24 -9.19 15.80
N PHE A 115 11.16 -8.41 15.58
CA PHE A 115 11.18 -7.13 14.90
C PHE A 115 11.18 -5.92 15.85
N GLY A 116 11.19 -6.12 17.18
CA GLY A 116 11.38 -5.05 18.14
C GLY A 116 10.38 -5.00 19.30
N ALA A 117 9.13 -5.43 19.10
CA ALA A 117 8.10 -5.44 20.14
C ALA A 117 7.13 -6.62 19.96
N ASP A 118 6.33 -6.94 21.00
CA ASP A 118 5.29 -7.98 20.92
C ASP A 118 4.18 -7.60 19.95
N GLU A 119 3.75 -6.35 19.99
CA GLU A 119 2.73 -5.77 19.11
C GLU A 119 3.29 -4.54 18.41
N MET A 120 3.06 -4.45 17.12
CA MET A 120 3.52 -3.34 16.29
C MET A 120 2.40 -2.88 15.36
N VAL A 121 2.40 -1.60 15.07
CA VAL A 121 1.64 -0.99 13.99
C VAL A 121 2.56 -0.79 12.80
N SER A 122 2.06 -0.98 11.58
CA SER A 122 2.83 -0.74 10.36
C SER A 122 2.02 -0.07 9.28
N PHE A 123 2.74 0.63 8.40
CA PHE A 123 2.29 0.86 7.03
C PHE A 123 3.12 -0.01 6.09
N ASP A 124 2.43 -0.81 5.29
CA ASP A 124 3.02 -1.70 4.28
C ASP A 124 2.62 -1.22 2.89
N ILE A 125 3.54 -1.21 1.96
CA ILE A 125 3.30 -0.88 0.56
C ILE A 125 3.75 -2.06 -0.29
N ILE A 126 2.87 -2.55 -1.15
CA ILE A 126 3.17 -3.61 -2.12
C ILE A 126 2.95 -3.07 -3.52
N ARG A 127 3.96 -3.24 -4.38
CA ARG A 127 3.85 -2.99 -5.81
C ARG A 127 3.61 -4.31 -6.55
N LEU A 128 2.62 -4.31 -7.42
CA LEU A 128 2.38 -5.40 -8.35
C LEU A 128 2.98 -5.05 -9.72
N ASP A 129 3.41 -6.07 -10.44
CA ASP A 129 3.85 -5.92 -11.82
C ASP A 129 2.66 -5.84 -12.81
N GLU A 130 2.97 -5.76 -14.10
CA GLU A 130 1.95 -5.70 -15.16
C GLU A 130 1.12 -6.99 -15.27
N GLN A 131 1.63 -8.11 -14.76
CA GLN A 131 0.95 -9.40 -14.72
C GLN A 131 0.11 -9.57 -13.44
N GLY A 132 0.11 -8.58 -12.55
CA GLY A 132 -0.61 -8.60 -11.27
C GLY A 132 0.07 -9.42 -10.18
N LYS A 133 1.38 -9.72 -10.32
CA LYS A 133 2.15 -10.42 -9.29
C LYS A 133 2.82 -9.42 -8.34
N VAL A 134 2.95 -9.83 -7.08
CA VAL A 134 3.72 -9.11 -6.07
C VAL A 134 5.19 -9.06 -6.49
N ALA A 135 5.69 -7.86 -6.71
CA ALA A 135 7.04 -7.62 -7.22
C ALA A 135 7.94 -6.96 -6.18
N GLU A 136 7.37 -6.16 -5.25
CA GLU A 136 8.19 -5.34 -4.35
C GLU A 136 7.40 -4.92 -3.12
N HIS A 137 8.09 -4.78 -1.97
CA HIS A 137 7.48 -4.44 -0.68
C HIS A 137 8.34 -3.44 0.09
N TRP A 138 7.68 -2.45 0.64
CA TRP A 138 8.22 -1.48 1.62
C TRP A 138 7.34 -1.48 2.85
N ASP A 139 7.92 -1.22 3.99
CA ASP A 139 7.18 -0.99 5.22
C ASP A 139 7.90 -0.03 6.18
N ALA A 140 7.17 0.44 7.15
CA ALA A 140 7.68 0.98 8.39
C ALA A 140 6.86 0.42 9.55
N MET A 141 7.53 0.10 10.66
CA MET A 141 6.93 -0.49 11.84
C MET A 141 7.33 0.25 13.10
N ALA A 142 6.38 0.44 14.01
CA ALA A 142 6.62 0.98 15.35
C ALA A 142 5.88 0.15 16.40
N ALA A 143 6.34 0.20 17.66
CA ALA A 143 5.64 -0.45 18.75
C ALA A 143 4.21 0.09 18.89
N LEU A 144 3.22 -0.79 19.01
CA LEU A 144 1.84 -0.40 19.28
C LEU A 144 1.74 0.09 20.73
N VAL A 145 1.22 1.31 20.93
CA VAL A 145 0.98 1.85 22.26
C VAL A 145 -0.46 1.58 22.70
N GLN A 146 -0.68 1.43 24.01
CA GLN A 146 -2.00 1.14 24.56
C GLN A 146 -2.92 2.38 24.56
N GLU A 147 -2.34 3.56 24.69
CA GLU A 147 -3.07 4.83 24.75
C GLU A 147 -2.21 5.93 24.14
N THR A 148 -2.78 6.71 23.24
CA THR A 148 -2.13 7.88 22.64
C THR A 148 -2.44 9.15 23.44
N ALA A 149 -1.72 10.22 23.19
CA ALA A 149 -1.93 11.51 23.86
C ALA A 149 -3.31 12.13 23.57
N SER A 150 -3.95 11.75 22.45
CA SER A 150 -5.31 12.15 22.08
C SER A 150 -6.39 11.33 22.78
N GLY A 151 -6.04 10.18 23.37
CA GLY A 151 -6.99 9.18 23.88
C GLY A 151 -7.59 8.27 22.80
N ARG A 152 -7.13 8.40 21.56
CA ARG A 152 -7.47 7.51 20.43
C ARG A 152 -6.51 6.32 20.42
N THR A 153 -6.80 5.31 19.58
CA THR A 153 -5.79 4.29 19.26
C THR A 153 -4.98 4.73 18.03
N GLN A 154 -3.83 4.08 17.81
CA GLN A 154 -3.04 4.33 16.59
C GLN A 154 -3.75 3.85 15.31
N THR A 155 -4.87 3.16 15.42
CA THR A 155 -5.49 2.46 14.28
C THR A 155 -6.99 2.64 14.12
N ASP A 156 -7.71 3.27 15.05
CA ASP A 156 -9.13 3.56 14.88
C ASP A 156 -9.39 4.60 13.77
N GLY A 157 -10.64 4.95 13.55
CA GLY A 157 -11.08 5.85 12.48
C GLY A 157 -11.59 5.10 11.23
N PRO A 158 -11.95 5.82 10.15
CA PRO A 158 -12.50 5.24 8.93
C PRO A 158 -11.54 4.29 8.22
N THR A 159 -12.10 3.26 7.58
CA THR A 159 -11.34 2.21 6.91
C THR A 159 -11.54 2.16 5.39
N GLU A 160 -12.51 2.91 4.87
CA GLU A 160 -12.85 2.90 3.46
C GLU A 160 -12.70 4.31 2.86
N ALA A 161 -12.10 4.37 1.69
CA ALA A 161 -11.92 5.63 0.97
C ALA A 161 -13.25 6.14 0.39
N LYS A 162 -13.42 7.45 0.44
CA LYS A 162 -14.51 8.21 -0.19
C LYS A 162 -13.90 9.18 -1.21
N ASP A 163 -14.76 9.91 -1.92
CA ASP A 163 -14.35 10.99 -2.84
C ASP A 163 -13.23 10.54 -3.81
N LEU A 164 -13.41 9.38 -4.45
CA LEU A 164 -12.40 8.76 -5.32
C LEU A 164 -11.96 9.65 -6.49
N ASP A 165 -12.80 10.58 -6.90
CA ASP A 165 -12.52 11.59 -7.93
C ASP A 165 -11.57 12.69 -7.45
N LYS A 166 -11.33 12.82 -6.14
CA LYS A 166 -10.41 13.80 -5.55
C LYS A 166 -9.01 13.25 -5.23
N THR A 167 -8.72 12.00 -5.61
CA THR A 167 -7.44 11.34 -5.28
C THR A 167 -6.23 12.20 -5.62
N GLU A 168 -6.12 12.70 -6.85
CA GLU A 168 -4.95 13.48 -7.28
C GLU A 168 -4.89 14.88 -6.62
N GLU A 169 -6.05 15.49 -6.35
CA GLU A 169 -6.12 16.75 -5.60
C GLU A 169 -5.61 16.55 -4.17
N ASN A 170 -6.08 15.52 -3.47
CA ASN A 170 -5.67 15.21 -2.10
C ASN A 170 -4.19 14.80 -2.02
N LYS A 171 -3.65 14.06 -3.01
CA LYS A 171 -2.20 13.77 -3.10
C LYS A 171 -1.37 15.05 -3.25
N ALA A 172 -1.82 16.01 -4.06
CA ALA A 172 -1.15 17.30 -4.21
C ALA A 172 -1.18 18.10 -2.90
N LEU A 173 -2.31 18.12 -2.21
CA LEU A 173 -2.47 18.80 -0.90
C LEU A 173 -1.56 18.16 0.16
N ALA A 174 -1.55 16.83 0.29
CA ALA A 174 -0.70 16.12 1.23
C ALA A 174 0.78 16.42 0.99
N LYS A 175 1.21 16.36 -0.28
CA LYS A 175 2.59 16.69 -0.65
C LYS A 175 2.94 18.14 -0.28
N ALA A 176 2.08 19.11 -0.62
CA ALA A 176 2.30 20.52 -0.31
C ALA A 176 2.32 20.75 1.21
N MET A 177 1.44 20.10 1.97
CA MET A 177 1.43 20.14 3.44
C MET A 177 2.77 19.66 4.02
N VAL A 178 3.27 18.50 3.58
CA VAL A 178 4.58 18.00 4.05
C VAL A 178 5.71 18.98 3.69
N GLU A 179 5.71 19.49 2.47
CA GLU A 179 6.74 20.45 2.03
C GLU A 179 6.69 21.78 2.80
N ASP A 180 5.52 22.37 2.97
CA ASP A 180 5.36 23.65 3.63
C ASP A 180 5.53 23.55 5.14
N ILE A 181 4.94 22.53 5.77
CA ILE A 181 4.87 22.42 7.24
C ILE A 181 6.00 21.55 7.79
N LEU A 182 6.11 20.28 7.37
CA LEU A 182 7.04 19.32 7.98
C LEU A 182 8.49 19.51 7.50
N MET A 183 8.69 19.94 6.25
CA MET A 183 10.00 20.34 5.72
C MET A 183 10.32 21.82 6.01
N GLY A 184 9.37 22.58 6.58
CA GLY A 184 9.57 23.92 7.07
C GLY A 184 9.71 25.02 6.01
N LYS A 185 9.20 24.81 4.77
CA LYS A 185 9.27 25.85 3.73
C LYS A 185 8.39 27.05 4.06
N ASN A 186 7.18 26.81 4.59
CA ASN A 186 6.19 27.83 4.94
C ASN A 186 5.35 27.41 6.16
N PRO A 187 5.95 27.24 7.36
CA PRO A 187 5.26 26.65 8.52
C PRO A 187 4.04 27.45 8.99
N ASP A 188 3.99 28.74 8.73
CA ASP A 188 2.85 29.61 9.08
C ASP A 188 1.57 29.25 8.30
N LYS A 189 1.66 28.48 7.22
CA LYS A 189 0.50 28.03 6.44
C LYS A 189 -0.23 26.83 7.02
N ILE A 190 0.10 26.36 8.20
CA ILE A 190 -0.51 25.15 8.78
C ILE A 190 -2.04 25.16 8.73
N ALA A 191 -2.67 26.31 8.97
CA ALA A 191 -4.13 26.48 8.90
C ALA A 191 -4.69 26.42 7.46
N ASP A 192 -3.85 26.50 6.43
CA ASP A 192 -4.27 26.31 5.04
C ASP A 192 -4.46 24.83 4.71
N TYR A 193 -3.79 23.93 5.43
CA TYR A 193 -3.81 22.50 5.19
C TYR A 193 -4.66 21.71 6.19
N ILE A 194 -4.66 22.10 7.46
CA ILE A 194 -5.32 21.37 8.55
C ILE A 194 -6.64 22.04 8.89
N SER A 195 -7.67 21.22 9.11
CA SER A 195 -8.98 21.71 9.54
C SER A 195 -8.89 22.29 10.96
N ALA A 196 -9.48 23.45 11.16
CA ALA A 196 -9.61 24.08 12.49
C ALA A 196 -10.77 23.47 13.31
N GLU A 197 -11.71 22.80 12.65
CA GLU A 197 -12.92 22.23 13.28
C GLU A 197 -12.67 20.80 13.78
N GLN A 198 -11.89 20.01 13.00
CA GLN A 198 -11.57 18.63 13.31
C GLN A 198 -10.17 18.31 12.80
N TYR A 199 -9.35 17.75 13.64
CA TYR A 199 -8.10 17.09 13.26
C TYR A 199 -7.81 16.00 14.27
N ASP A 200 -8.26 14.79 13.95
CA ASP A 200 -8.11 13.61 14.79
C ASP A 200 -6.68 13.08 14.67
N GLN A 201 -5.99 12.90 15.79
CA GLN A 201 -4.58 12.56 15.83
C GLN A 201 -4.37 11.17 16.44
N HIS A 202 -3.65 10.32 15.69
CA HIS A 202 -3.34 8.95 16.09
C HIS A 202 -1.85 8.71 16.40
N ASN A 203 -1.01 9.76 16.27
CA ASN A 203 0.36 9.70 16.75
C ASN A 203 0.38 9.49 18.28
N PRO A 204 1.28 8.62 18.81
CA PRO A 204 1.35 8.36 20.24
C PRO A 204 1.44 9.57 21.14
N ASP A 205 2.17 10.61 20.71
CA ASP A 205 2.60 11.74 21.55
C ASP A 205 1.88 13.05 21.22
N VAL A 206 0.97 13.07 20.24
CA VAL A 206 0.31 14.29 19.78
C VAL A 206 -1.20 14.26 20.05
N LYS A 207 -1.72 15.34 20.63
CA LYS A 207 -3.14 15.52 20.89
C LYS A 207 -3.88 16.00 19.65
N ASP A 208 -5.22 15.89 19.67
CA ASP A 208 -6.12 16.36 18.62
C ASP A 208 -6.00 17.87 18.36
N GLY A 209 -6.27 18.26 17.11
CA GLY A 209 -6.42 19.63 16.68
C GLY A 209 -5.11 20.42 16.55
N LEU A 210 -5.24 21.63 16.01
CA LEU A 210 -4.11 22.55 15.85
C LEU A 210 -3.43 22.90 17.17
N SER A 211 -4.18 22.94 18.29
CA SER A 211 -3.61 23.16 19.61
C SER A 211 -2.70 22.01 20.05
N GLY A 212 -3.10 20.75 19.78
CA GLY A 212 -2.28 19.57 20.08
C GLY A 212 -0.96 19.56 19.31
N ILE A 213 -1.02 19.92 18.03
CA ILE A 213 0.20 20.11 17.22
C ILE A 213 1.08 21.22 17.81
N GLY A 214 0.48 22.36 18.17
CA GLY A 214 1.21 23.47 18.78
C GLY A 214 1.91 23.09 20.10
N GLU A 215 1.23 22.31 20.95
CA GLU A 215 1.82 21.79 22.20
C GLU A 215 3.00 20.85 21.90
N ALA A 216 2.85 19.92 20.92
CA ALA A 216 3.92 18.99 20.54
C ALA A 216 5.14 19.73 19.96
N VAL A 217 4.93 20.70 19.09
CA VAL A 217 6.00 21.54 18.52
C VAL A 217 6.72 22.33 19.61
N ALA A 218 5.98 22.95 20.53
CA ALA A 218 6.57 23.69 21.65
C ALA A 218 7.40 22.78 22.55
N TYR A 219 6.90 21.59 22.86
CA TYR A 219 7.62 20.59 23.65
C TYR A 219 8.91 20.14 22.95
N LEU A 220 8.84 19.68 21.71
CA LEU A 220 10.00 19.22 20.93
C LEU A 220 11.06 20.34 20.77
N SER A 221 10.61 21.57 20.54
CA SER A 221 11.49 22.74 20.46
C SER A 221 12.21 23.01 21.78
N SER A 222 11.49 22.90 22.93
CA SER A 222 12.08 23.07 24.25
C SER A 222 13.16 22.04 24.58
N GLN A 223 13.06 20.85 23.97
CA GLN A 223 14.03 19.76 24.10
C GLN A 223 15.16 19.85 23.05
N ASN A 224 15.14 20.86 22.16
CA ASN A 224 16.02 20.94 20.99
C ASN A 224 16.02 19.66 20.15
N ASN A 225 14.85 19.05 19.99
CA ASN A 225 14.64 17.73 19.37
C ASN A 225 13.55 17.76 18.30
N MET A 226 13.52 18.81 17.48
CA MET A 226 12.59 18.89 16.35
C MET A 226 12.96 17.85 15.29
N PHE A 227 11.94 17.19 14.73
CA PHE A 227 12.11 16.40 13.52
C PHE A 227 12.39 17.30 12.31
N GLN A 228 13.15 16.79 11.38
CA GLN A 228 13.53 17.50 10.15
C GLN A 228 13.25 16.59 8.95
N TYR A 229 12.12 16.77 8.32
CA TYR A 229 11.84 16.11 7.04
C TYR A 229 12.75 16.69 5.95
N THR A 230 13.42 15.83 5.19
CA THR A 230 14.42 16.26 4.19
C THR A 230 13.99 15.92 2.76
N ARG A 231 13.22 14.85 2.58
CA ARG A 231 12.81 14.40 1.26
C ARG A 231 11.52 13.57 1.31
N ILE A 232 10.63 13.80 0.32
CA ILE A 232 9.49 12.95 0.02
C ILE A 232 9.93 11.92 -1.02
N HIS A 233 9.73 10.63 -0.75
CA HIS A 233 10.05 9.54 -1.65
C HIS A 233 8.84 9.06 -2.43
N LYS A 234 7.66 9.00 -1.79
CA LYS A 234 6.43 8.50 -2.40
C LYS A 234 5.20 9.22 -1.86
N VAL A 235 4.20 9.40 -2.71
CA VAL A 235 2.85 9.82 -2.35
C VAL A 235 1.88 8.87 -3.01
N LEU A 236 1.07 8.17 -2.23
CA LEU A 236 0.04 7.25 -2.67
C LEU A 236 -1.31 7.71 -2.16
N GLY A 237 -2.38 7.56 -2.94
CA GLY A 237 -3.71 7.99 -2.54
C GLY A 237 -4.81 7.11 -3.11
N GLU A 238 -5.91 7.01 -2.35
CA GLU A 238 -7.21 6.52 -2.82
C GLU A 238 -8.30 7.39 -2.19
N GLY A 239 -8.97 8.20 -3.02
CA GLY A 239 -10.01 9.11 -2.55
C GLY A 239 -9.49 10.15 -1.57
N ASP A 240 -10.08 10.14 -0.38
CA ASP A 240 -9.77 11.03 0.73
C ASP A 240 -8.56 10.59 1.57
N PHE A 241 -7.98 9.40 1.33
CA PHE A 241 -6.79 8.91 2.03
C PHE A 241 -5.52 9.09 1.20
N VAL A 242 -4.47 9.64 1.82
CA VAL A 242 -3.16 9.82 1.19
C VAL A 242 -2.06 9.41 2.16
N LEU A 243 -1.19 8.48 1.72
CA LEU A 243 0.03 8.10 2.41
C LEU A 243 1.22 8.82 1.79
N VAL A 244 1.98 9.53 2.61
CA VAL A 244 3.24 10.17 2.23
C VAL A 244 4.40 9.44 2.90
N VAL A 245 5.38 9.00 2.10
CA VAL A 245 6.62 8.38 2.59
C VAL A 245 7.74 9.38 2.47
N SER A 246 8.35 9.71 3.60
CA SER A 246 9.41 10.72 3.69
C SER A 246 10.62 10.19 4.45
N GLU A 247 11.77 10.82 4.24
CA GLU A 247 12.94 10.64 5.08
C GLU A 247 13.30 11.94 5.82
N GLY A 248 13.99 11.79 6.93
CA GLY A 248 14.46 12.94 7.70
C GLY A 248 15.24 12.52 8.93
N GLN A 249 15.44 13.46 9.83
CA GLN A 249 16.17 13.25 11.07
C GLN A 249 15.28 13.52 12.29
N TRP A 250 15.37 12.65 13.27
CA TRP A 250 14.75 12.82 14.58
C TRP A 250 15.52 12.01 15.63
N ASN A 251 15.58 12.51 16.86
CA ASN A 251 16.35 11.87 17.96
C ASN A 251 17.82 11.57 17.59
N GLY A 252 18.44 12.40 16.75
CA GLY A 252 19.81 12.23 16.30
C GLY A 252 20.06 11.09 15.32
N THR A 253 18.99 10.49 14.77
CA THR A 253 19.04 9.39 13.80
C THR A 253 18.30 9.75 12.51
N ASN A 254 18.68 9.09 11.41
CA ASN A 254 17.86 9.12 10.19
C ASN A 254 16.64 8.22 10.38
N ASN A 255 15.48 8.72 9.94
CA ASN A 255 14.22 8.01 10.07
C ASN A 255 13.49 7.99 8.73
N VAL A 256 12.66 6.95 8.56
CA VAL A 256 11.56 6.97 7.62
C VAL A 256 10.30 7.40 8.34
N PHE A 257 9.50 8.23 7.67
CA PHE A 257 8.21 8.73 8.13
C PHE A 257 7.14 8.28 7.14
N TYR A 258 6.15 7.58 7.65
CA TYR A 258 4.95 7.20 6.91
C TYR A 258 3.78 7.95 7.52
N ASP A 259 3.28 8.97 6.81
CA ASP A 259 2.19 9.84 7.24
C ASP A 259 0.94 9.50 6.41
N LEU A 260 -0.08 8.91 7.03
CA LEU A 260 -1.39 8.72 6.41
C LEU A 260 -2.29 9.88 6.83
N LEU A 261 -2.82 10.58 5.84
CA LEU A 261 -3.72 11.71 6.01
C LEU A 261 -5.09 11.39 5.42
N ARG A 262 -6.15 11.84 6.07
CA ARG A 262 -7.49 11.85 5.51
C ARG A 262 -7.98 13.28 5.33
N PHE A 263 -8.58 13.53 4.17
CA PHE A 263 -9.00 14.85 3.73
C PHE A 263 -10.52 14.98 3.65
N GLU A 264 -11.06 16.10 4.12
CA GLU A 264 -12.43 16.53 3.88
C GLU A 264 -12.44 18.02 3.50
N ASN A 265 -13.21 18.39 2.48
CA ASN A 265 -13.36 19.78 2.03
C ASN A 265 -12.00 20.50 1.79
N GLY A 266 -11.00 19.78 1.26
CA GLY A 266 -9.68 20.33 0.95
C GLY A 266 -8.78 20.59 2.18
N LYS A 267 -9.10 19.98 3.33
CA LYS A 267 -8.31 20.05 4.56
C LYS A 267 -8.04 18.66 5.10
N ALA A 268 -6.86 18.47 5.71
CA ALA A 268 -6.58 17.30 6.50
C ALA A 268 -7.43 17.34 7.78
N VAL A 269 -8.19 16.28 8.03
CA VAL A 269 -9.09 16.13 9.18
C VAL A 269 -8.65 15.00 10.11
N GLU A 270 -7.68 14.18 9.68
CA GLU A 270 -7.22 13.03 10.46
C GLU A 270 -5.83 12.61 10.03
N HIS A 271 -5.01 12.12 10.96
CA HIS A 271 -3.62 11.76 10.73
C HIS A 271 -3.20 10.55 11.56
N TRP A 272 -2.57 9.60 10.90
CA TRP A 272 -1.85 8.46 11.48
C TRP A 272 -0.42 8.49 10.99
N ASP A 273 0.51 8.05 11.81
CA ASP A 273 1.90 7.92 11.38
C ASP A 273 2.59 6.68 11.94
N VAL A 274 3.66 6.31 11.26
CA VAL A 274 4.68 5.39 11.75
C VAL A 274 6.03 5.99 11.44
N ILE A 275 6.84 6.18 12.49
CA ILE A 275 8.20 6.69 12.39
C ILE A 275 9.14 5.55 12.80
N GLN A 276 10.07 5.20 11.92
CA GLN A 276 11.05 4.14 12.18
C GLN A 276 12.46 4.63 11.93
N PRO A 277 13.39 4.42 12.88
CA PRO A 277 14.81 4.64 12.63
C PRO A 277 15.33 3.77 11.49
N ILE A 278 16.12 4.35 10.60
CA ILE A 278 16.77 3.61 9.51
C ILE A 278 17.99 2.89 10.10
N PRO A 279 18.01 1.54 10.15
CA PRO A 279 19.12 0.80 10.74
C PRO A 279 20.36 0.85 9.84
N SER A 280 21.53 0.89 10.46
CA SER A 280 22.83 0.86 9.78
C SER A 280 23.54 -0.49 9.89
N GLU A 281 23.02 -1.41 10.70
CA GLU A 281 23.60 -2.72 10.96
C GLU A 281 22.51 -3.78 11.17
N GLY A 282 22.86 -5.05 11.12
CA GLY A 282 21.91 -6.15 11.25
C GLY A 282 21.01 -6.33 10.04
N LEU A 283 21.40 -5.81 8.88
CA LEU A 283 20.60 -5.82 7.66
C LEU A 283 20.53 -7.21 7.03
N ALA A 284 19.34 -7.63 6.65
CA ALA A 284 19.12 -8.87 5.87
C ALA A 284 19.15 -8.63 4.35
N ASN A 285 19.10 -7.37 3.92
CA ASN A 285 19.24 -6.93 2.53
C ASN A 285 19.88 -5.53 2.48
N GLU A 286 20.37 -5.13 1.29
CA GLU A 286 21.01 -3.82 1.06
C GLU A 286 20.16 -2.89 0.16
N ASN A 287 18.87 -3.19 -0.05
CA ASN A 287 18.01 -2.40 -0.95
C ASN A 287 17.68 -1.02 -0.36
N GLY A 288 17.85 -0.83 0.95
CA GLY A 288 17.43 0.36 1.68
C GLY A 288 15.92 0.45 1.83
N MET A 289 15.45 1.36 2.67
CA MET A 289 14.01 1.54 2.97
C MET A 289 13.27 2.39 1.93
N PHE A 290 13.96 2.87 0.91
CA PHE A 290 13.43 3.68 -0.20
C PHE A 290 13.72 2.98 -1.54
N GLY A 291 13.55 3.67 -2.66
CA GLY A 291 13.81 3.07 -3.99
C GLY A 291 12.52 2.86 -4.79
N PHE A 292 11.55 3.75 -4.56
CA PHE A 292 10.27 3.77 -5.29
C PHE A 292 10.42 4.12 -6.77
#